data_6290d0efb4c6c1b19a92a0d5224710eb
#
_entry.id   6290d0efb4c6c1b19a92a0d5224710eb
#
_cell.length_a   1.000
_cell.length_b   1.000
_cell.length_c   1.000
_cell.angle_alpha   90.00
_cell.angle_beta   90.00
_cell.angle_gamma   90.00
#
_symmetry.space_group_name_H-M   'P 1'
#
loop_
_entity.id
_entity.type
_entity.pdbx_description
1 polymer ?
#
loop_
_entity_poly.entity_id
_entity_poly.type
_entity_poly.pdbx_seq_one_letter_code
_entity_poly.pdbx_strand_id
1 'polypeptide(L)'
;MENQVDLSIVIVNYNTSNYTAQCLESIAEHPPVSNYEIVIVDNASTDDSADLLEEQFTDIQLIRSPENRGIAGGNNLGIKSSSGKYVLLLNNDTIVLRGSIDQAVNFLDQHPEAAGVGGQLLNADGSFQSGIYDFPSLWQEMLIVTKIGQLIRPYYPSRPPFEDIHEADWMSTAFMLFRRDALESVNFVDEEYFIYSDESDLQYRLKQAGWKRYYLPNVKTVHFGGKSLNPWRRRKMVYRGYLLFYHNHYRVWKEIVLRLMFAIISICKLPIWSLALLSKSKRSRAKAEINSNIDLIHMCFQWNIFPVES
;
A
#
# COMPACT_ATOMS: atom_id res chain seq x y z
N MET A 1 -16.88 -9.98 -32.43
CA MET A 1 -15.62 -9.84 -31.65
C MET A 1 -16.05 -9.31 -30.30
N GLU A 2 -15.92 -10.10 -29.25
CA GLU A 2 -16.17 -9.61 -27.90
C GLU A 2 -15.25 -8.41 -27.68
N ASN A 3 -15.77 -7.31 -27.14
CA ASN A 3 -14.99 -6.14 -26.79
C ASN A 3 -14.01 -6.57 -25.69
N GLN A 4 -12.79 -6.88 -26.06
CA GLN A 4 -11.73 -7.26 -25.12
C GLN A 4 -11.46 -6.07 -24.19
N VAL A 5 -11.53 -6.29 -22.89
CA VAL A 5 -11.21 -5.28 -21.88
C VAL A 5 -9.67 -5.09 -21.86
N ASP A 6 -9.24 -3.85 -22.01
CA ASP A 6 -7.81 -3.51 -21.98
C ASP A 6 -7.33 -3.23 -20.57
N LEU A 7 -8.17 -2.59 -19.76
CA LEU A 7 -7.83 -2.09 -18.42
C LEU A 7 -8.89 -2.48 -17.39
N SER A 8 -8.49 -3.08 -16.28
CA SER A 8 -9.32 -3.27 -15.10
C SER A 8 -8.86 -2.32 -13.99
N ILE A 9 -9.77 -1.50 -13.49
CA ILE A 9 -9.52 -0.62 -12.33
C ILE A 9 -10.08 -1.32 -11.10
N VAL A 10 -9.22 -1.74 -10.19
CA VAL A 10 -9.57 -2.47 -8.96
C VAL A 10 -9.45 -1.54 -7.77
N ILE A 11 -10.55 -1.38 -7.03
CA ILE A 11 -10.66 -0.53 -5.86
C ILE A 11 -11.22 -1.34 -4.70
N VAL A 12 -10.58 -1.28 -3.53
CA VAL A 12 -11.06 -1.94 -2.31
C VAL A 12 -11.73 -0.90 -1.41
N ASN A 13 -12.98 -1.13 -1.06
CA ASN A 13 -13.75 -0.32 -0.11
C ASN A 13 -13.90 -1.04 1.24
N TYR A 14 -13.77 -0.28 2.33
CA TYR A 14 -14.14 -0.75 3.67
C TYR A 14 -14.58 0.43 4.54
N ASN A 15 -15.89 0.57 4.77
CA ASN A 15 -16.50 1.66 5.58
C ASN A 15 -16.09 3.07 5.11
N THR A 16 -15.97 3.29 3.79
CA THR A 16 -15.44 4.55 3.23
C THR A 16 -16.10 4.94 1.91
N SER A 17 -17.40 4.67 1.73
CA SER A 17 -18.15 4.94 0.48
C SER A 17 -17.96 6.36 -0.06
N ASN A 18 -17.92 7.37 0.81
CA ASN A 18 -17.72 8.77 0.39
C ASN A 18 -16.38 9.00 -0.34
N TYR A 19 -15.29 8.36 0.10
CA TYR A 19 -14.01 8.45 -0.60
C TYR A 19 -14.06 7.66 -1.91
N THR A 20 -14.64 6.46 -1.86
CA THR A 20 -14.80 5.61 -3.06
C THR A 20 -15.64 6.32 -4.12
N ALA A 21 -16.71 7.00 -3.74
CA ALA A 21 -17.54 7.80 -4.65
C ALA A 21 -16.71 8.93 -5.31
N GLN A 22 -15.95 9.70 -4.54
CA GLN A 22 -15.08 10.77 -5.07
C GLN A 22 -14.01 10.21 -6.03
N CYS A 23 -13.45 9.05 -5.72
CA CYS A 23 -12.51 8.37 -6.60
C CYS A 23 -13.16 7.99 -7.93
N LEU A 24 -14.34 7.39 -7.90
CA LEU A 24 -15.12 7.02 -9.09
C LEU A 24 -15.53 8.25 -9.92
N GLU A 25 -15.98 9.31 -9.27
CA GLU A 25 -16.30 10.59 -9.92
C GLU A 25 -15.09 11.16 -10.66
N SER A 26 -13.89 11.09 -10.07
CA SER A 26 -12.65 11.56 -10.72
C SER A 26 -12.29 10.77 -11.97
N ILE A 27 -12.57 9.45 -11.98
CA ILE A 27 -12.39 8.60 -13.17
C ILE A 27 -13.44 8.96 -14.23
N ALA A 28 -14.70 9.15 -13.83
CA ALA A 28 -15.78 9.52 -14.73
C ALA A 28 -15.59 10.93 -15.35
N GLU A 29 -14.97 11.86 -14.64
CA GLU A 29 -14.63 13.19 -15.16
C GLU A 29 -13.52 13.13 -16.23
N HIS A 30 -12.61 12.17 -16.12
CA HIS A 30 -11.48 11.96 -17.03
C HIS A 30 -11.32 10.49 -17.39
N PRO A 31 -12.29 9.88 -18.13
CA PRO A 31 -12.27 8.46 -18.40
C PRO A 31 -11.07 8.07 -19.26
N PRO A 32 -10.48 6.88 -19.02
CA PRO A 32 -9.44 6.34 -19.89
C PRO A 32 -9.90 6.18 -21.34
N VAL A 33 -8.99 6.36 -22.27
CA VAL A 33 -9.26 6.11 -23.71
C VAL A 33 -9.38 4.61 -24.00
N SER A 34 -8.66 3.78 -23.25
CA SER A 34 -8.72 2.32 -23.35
C SER A 34 -10.10 1.79 -22.98
N ASN A 35 -10.50 0.66 -23.55
CA ASN A 35 -11.70 -0.05 -23.09
C ASN A 35 -11.46 -0.58 -21.67
N TYR A 36 -12.27 -0.13 -20.70
CA TYR A 36 -12.03 -0.42 -19.30
C TYR A 36 -13.26 -0.95 -18.55
N GLU A 37 -12.99 -1.62 -17.46
CA GLU A 37 -13.96 -2.02 -16.44
C GLU A 37 -13.52 -1.49 -15.06
N ILE A 38 -14.49 -1.27 -14.18
CA ILE A 38 -14.23 -0.89 -12.79
C ILE A 38 -14.78 -2.01 -11.89
N VAL A 39 -13.91 -2.56 -11.06
CA VAL A 39 -14.25 -3.61 -10.09
C VAL A 39 -14.04 -3.05 -8.69
N ILE A 40 -15.14 -2.90 -7.96
CA ILE A 40 -15.13 -2.49 -6.55
C ILE A 40 -15.27 -3.74 -5.68
N VAL A 41 -14.33 -3.92 -4.77
CA VAL A 41 -14.46 -4.96 -3.73
C VAL A 41 -14.87 -4.29 -2.43
N ASP A 42 -16.12 -4.47 -2.04
CA ASP A 42 -16.54 -4.15 -0.67
C ASP A 42 -16.04 -5.24 0.27
N ASN A 43 -15.08 -4.90 1.09
CA ASN A 43 -14.30 -5.83 1.91
C ASN A 43 -14.97 -6.10 3.27
N ALA A 44 -16.24 -6.47 3.25
CA ALA A 44 -17.13 -6.68 4.39
C ALA A 44 -17.36 -5.39 5.22
N SER A 45 -17.76 -4.31 4.57
CA SER A 45 -18.18 -3.09 5.27
C SER A 45 -19.32 -3.38 6.24
N THR A 46 -19.29 -2.72 7.38
CA THR A 46 -20.29 -2.84 8.45
C THR A 46 -21.28 -1.66 8.47
N ASP A 47 -21.10 -0.74 7.54
CA ASP A 47 -21.97 0.40 7.26
C ASP A 47 -22.70 0.22 5.91
N ASP A 48 -23.44 1.23 5.46
CA ASP A 48 -24.22 1.22 4.23
C ASP A 48 -23.34 1.41 2.96
N SER A 49 -22.03 1.29 3.07
CA SER A 49 -21.09 1.63 1.97
C SER A 49 -21.37 0.85 0.68
N ALA A 50 -21.61 -0.46 0.77
CA ALA A 50 -21.83 -1.29 -0.39
C ALA A 50 -23.15 -0.94 -1.09
N ASP A 51 -24.23 -0.72 -0.33
CA ASP A 51 -25.54 -0.37 -0.88
C ASP A 51 -25.52 1.00 -1.56
N LEU A 52 -24.88 1.99 -0.92
CA LEU A 52 -24.73 3.34 -1.47
C LEU A 52 -23.94 3.36 -2.79
N LEU A 53 -22.87 2.57 -2.88
CA LEU A 53 -22.07 2.48 -4.11
C LEU A 53 -22.84 1.78 -5.24
N GLU A 54 -23.58 0.72 -4.94
CA GLU A 54 -24.40 0.00 -5.93
C GLU A 54 -25.57 0.85 -6.45
N GLU A 55 -26.17 1.67 -5.58
CA GLU A 55 -27.25 2.58 -5.96
C GLU A 55 -26.74 3.77 -6.81
N GLN A 56 -25.57 4.31 -6.45
CA GLN A 56 -25.03 5.54 -7.08
C GLN A 56 -24.33 5.26 -8.42
N PHE A 57 -23.68 4.11 -8.58
CA PHE A 57 -22.87 3.78 -9.76
C PHE A 57 -23.33 2.48 -10.43
N THR A 58 -23.90 2.60 -11.64
CA THR A 58 -24.44 1.44 -12.40
C THR A 58 -23.41 0.76 -13.29
N ASP A 59 -22.32 1.44 -13.63
CA ASP A 59 -21.30 0.97 -14.58
C ASP A 59 -20.07 0.37 -13.86
N ILE A 60 -20.28 -0.15 -12.66
CA ILE A 60 -19.26 -0.84 -11.86
C ILE A 60 -19.65 -2.30 -11.61
N GLN A 61 -18.64 -3.15 -11.48
CA GLN A 61 -18.83 -4.48 -10.89
C GLN A 61 -18.56 -4.41 -9.40
N LEU A 62 -19.59 -4.48 -8.56
CA LEU A 62 -19.46 -4.52 -7.11
C LEU A 62 -19.40 -5.98 -6.63
N ILE A 63 -18.36 -6.31 -5.87
CA ILE A 63 -18.14 -7.61 -5.23
C ILE A 63 -18.24 -7.43 -3.73
N ARG A 64 -19.19 -8.11 -3.09
CA ARG A 64 -19.35 -8.10 -1.62
C ARG A 64 -18.57 -9.26 -1.03
N SER A 65 -17.43 -8.97 -0.40
CA SER A 65 -16.65 -10.00 0.32
C SER A 65 -17.39 -10.43 1.59
N PRO A 66 -17.47 -11.72 1.91
CA PRO A 66 -18.11 -12.19 3.15
C PRO A 66 -17.33 -11.85 4.42
N GLU A 67 -16.04 -11.51 4.28
CA GLU A 67 -15.13 -11.20 5.38
C GLU A 67 -14.12 -10.11 4.97
N ASN A 68 -13.56 -9.40 5.95
CA ASN A 68 -12.49 -8.44 5.69
C ASN A 68 -11.17 -9.17 5.48
N ARG A 69 -10.73 -9.27 4.23
CA ARG A 69 -9.51 -9.94 3.78
C ARG A 69 -8.26 -9.05 3.77
N GLY A 70 -8.37 -7.84 4.35
CA GLY A 70 -7.32 -6.82 4.21
C GLY A 70 -7.20 -6.27 2.80
N ILE A 71 -6.21 -5.41 2.59
CA ILE A 71 -6.00 -4.80 1.26
C ILE A 71 -5.48 -5.84 0.25
N ALA A 72 -4.60 -6.74 0.67
CA ALA A 72 -4.04 -7.77 -0.19
C ALA A 72 -5.11 -8.73 -0.72
N GLY A 73 -5.94 -9.30 0.17
CA GLY A 73 -7.00 -10.21 -0.22
C GLY A 73 -8.12 -9.52 -1.01
N GLY A 74 -8.45 -8.27 -0.67
CA GLY A 74 -9.39 -7.46 -1.43
C GLY A 74 -8.91 -7.19 -2.86
N ASN A 75 -7.65 -6.78 -3.02
CA ASN A 75 -7.04 -6.61 -4.34
C ASN A 75 -7.06 -7.91 -5.15
N ASN A 76 -6.66 -9.03 -4.55
CA ASN A 76 -6.68 -10.32 -5.25
C ASN A 76 -8.07 -10.73 -5.70
N LEU A 77 -9.09 -10.50 -4.88
CA LEU A 77 -10.48 -10.78 -5.24
C LEU A 77 -10.90 -9.94 -6.46
N GLY A 78 -10.57 -8.65 -6.48
CA GLY A 78 -10.81 -7.76 -7.61
C GLY A 78 -10.04 -8.17 -8.86
N ILE A 79 -8.74 -8.47 -8.76
CA ILE A 79 -7.90 -8.90 -9.88
C ILE A 79 -8.46 -10.18 -10.52
N LYS A 80 -8.81 -11.18 -9.70
CA LYS A 80 -9.32 -12.48 -10.17
C LYS A 80 -10.72 -12.38 -10.79
N SER A 81 -11.49 -11.35 -10.43
CA SER A 81 -12.84 -11.11 -10.96
C SER A 81 -12.86 -10.17 -12.16
N SER A 82 -11.72 -9.75 -12.62
CA SER A 82 -11.53 -8.82 -13.74
C SER A 82 -10.78 -9.47 -14.90
N SER A 83 -10.84 -8.87 -16.11
CA SER A 83 -10.37 -9.49 -17.35
C SER A 83 -9.34 -8.67 -18.15
N GLY A 84 -9.11 -7.40 -17.76
CA GLY A 84 -8.24 -6.49 -18.51
C GLY A 84 -6.79 -6.96 -18.62
N LYS A 85 -6.15 -6.67 -19.77
CA LYS A 85 -4.72 -6.86 -20.00
C LYS A 85 -3.85 -6.16 -18.98
N TYR A 86 -4.29 -4.97 -18.55
CA TYR A 86 -3.69 -4.19 -17.49
C TYR A 86 -4.61 -4.13 -16.27
N VAL A 87 -4.03 -4.07 -15.08
CA VAL A 87 -4.73 -3.95 -13.80
C VAL A 87 -4.22 -2.73 -13.05
N LEU A 88 -5.07 -1.75 -12.86
CA LEU A 88 -4.80 -0.61 -11.99
C LEU A 88 -5.28 -0.94 -10.58
N LEU A 89 -4.35 -1.14 -9.65
CA LEU A 89 -4.65 -1.10 -8.23
C LEU A 89 -4.73 0.36 -7.81
N LEU A 90 -5.89 0.77 -7.31
CA LEU A 90 -6.20 2.15 -6.98
C LEU A 90 -6.81 2.22 -5.58
N ASN A 91 -6.21 2.98 -4.68
CA ASN A 91 -6.82 3.23 -3.38
C ASN A 91 -8.10 4.04 -3.55
N ASN A 92 -9.09 3.72 -2.75
CA ASN A 92 -10.39 4.39 -2.79
C ASN A 92 -10.36 5.85 -2.30
N ASP A 93 -9.30 6.26 -1.58
CA ASP A 93 -9.09 7.63 -1.10
C ASP A 93 -8.16 8.43 -2.03
N THR A 94 -8.34 8.28 -3.34
CA THR A 94 -7.57 8.97 -4.38
C THR A 94 -8.45 9.77 -5.33
N ILE A 95 -7.85 10.81 -5.94
CA ILE A 95 -8.41 11.53 -7.08
C ILE A 95 -7.43 11.37 -8.24
N VAL A 96 -7.88 10.73 -9.30
CA VAL A 96 -7.07 10.50 -10.50
C VAL A 96 -7.05 11.78 -11.32
N LEU A 97 -5.85 12.29 -11.65
CA LEU A 97 -5.74 13.50 -12.46
C LEU A 97 -5.78 13.15 -13.95
N ARG A 98 -6.24 14.13 -14.73
CA ARG A 98 -6.44 13.99 -16.19
C ARG A 98 -5.24 13.38 -16.91
N GLY A 99 -5.49 12.34 -17.68
CA GLY A 99 -4.50 11.65 -18.53
C GLY A 99 -3.51 10.75 -17.79
N SER A 100 -3.60 10.64 -16.46
CA SER A 100 -2.68 9.80 -15.68
C SER A 100 -2.80 8.33 -16.04
N ILE A 101 -4.01 7.81 -16.20
CA ILE A 101 -4.22 6.40 -16.57
C ILE A 101 -3.70 6.14 -17.99
N ASP A 102 -4.05 7.01 -18.96
CA ASP A 102 -3.63 6.83 -20.35
C ASP A 102 -2.10 6.87 -20.51
N GLN A 103 -1.42 7.77 -19.80
CA GLN A 103 0.04 7.83 -19.80
C GLN A 103 0.67 6.55 -19.24
N ALA A 104 0.08 5.97 -18.18
CA ALA A 104 0.53 4.72 -17.59
C ALA A 104 0.32 3.53 -18.55
N VAL A 105 -0.84 3.43 -19.21
CA VAL A 105 -1.15 2.39 -20.20
C VAL A 105 -0.21 2.51 -21.40
N ASN A 106 -0.07 3.70 -21.99
CA ASN A 106 0.82 3.95 -23.11
C ASN A 106 2.27 3.59 -22.81
N PHE A 107 2.74 3.86 -21.59
CA PHE A 107 4.09 3.46 -21.18
C PHE A 107 4.24 1.93 -21.16
N LEU A 108 3.29 1.21 -20.56
CA LEU A 108 3.35 -0.26 -20.53
C LEU A 108 3.27 -0.86 -21.94
N ASP A 109 2.50 -0.29 -22.87
CA ASP A 109 2.45 -0.76 -24.25
C ASP A 109 3.81 -0.64 -24.98
N GLN A 110 4.60 0.37 -24.65
CA GLN A 110 5.92 0.63 -25.24
C GLN A 110 7.06 -0.12 -24.53
N HIS A 111 6.83 -0.62 -23.30
CA HIS A 111 7.84 -1.23 -22.44
C HIS A 111 7.44 -2.64 -22.01
N PRO A 112 7.62 -3.68 -22.86
CA PRO A 112 7.21 -5.05 -22.54
C PRO A 112 7.93 -5.67 -21.33
N GLU A 113 9.12 -5.14 -20.97
CA GLU A 113 9.87 -5.56 -19.79
C GLU A 113 9.31 -4.99 -18.46
N ALA A 114 8.39 -4.03 -18.54
CA ALA A 114 7.79 -3.39 -17.36
C ALA A 114 6.62 -4.22 -16.82
N ALA A 115 6.73 -4.69 -15.58
CA ALA A 115 5.61 -5.28 -14.83
C ALA A 115 4.57 -4.25 -14.48
N GLY A 116 5.00 -3.02 -14.18
CA GLY A 116 4.08 -1.99 -13.74
C GLY A 116 4.71 -0.61 -13.64
N VAL A 117 3.82 0.37 -13.53
CA VAL A 117 4.16 1.78 -13.44
C VAL A 117 3.35 2.44 -12.33
N GLY A 118 4.02 3.30 -11.58
CA GLY A 118 3.41 4.19 -10.60
C GLY A 118 3.73 5.64 -10.93
N GLY A 119 3.06 6.55 -10.25
CA GLY A 119 3.21 7.97 -10.49
C GLY A 119 3.52 8.77 -9.25
N GLN A 120 3.52 10.09 -9.43
CA GLN A 120 3.68 11.05 -8.35
C GLN A 120 2.40 11.18 -7.54
N LEU A 121 2.48 10.82 -6.26
CA LEU A 121 1.42 11.09 -5.32
C LEU A 121 1.48 12.54 -4.83
N LEU A 122 0.31 13.14 -4.66
CA LEU A 122 0.12 14.49 -4.15
C LEU A 122 -0.77 14.45 -2.91
N ASN A 123 -0.51 15.34 -1.98
CA ASN A 123 -1.44 15.65 -0.90
C ASN A 123 -2.63 16.45 -1.43
N ALA A 124 -3.69 16.59 -0.63
CA ALA A 124 -4.89 17.37 -1.00
C ALA A 124 -4.59 18.84 -1.33
N ASP A 125 -3.50 19.40 -0.81
CA ASP A 125 -3.05 20.77 -1.11
C ASP A 125 -2.15 20.88 -2.37
N GLY A 126 -1.96 19.76 -3.08
CA GLY A 126 -1.11 19.67 -4.26
C GLY A 126 0.38 19.51 -3.98
N SER A 127 0.81 19.50 -2.72
CA SER A 127 2.19 19.24 -2.35
C SER A 127 2.57 17.78 -2.58
N PHE A 128 3.88 17.53 -2.75
CA PHE A 128 4.40 16.17 -2.93
C PHE A 128 4.06 15.26 -1.75
N GLN A 129 3.56 14.07 -2.05
CA GLN A 129 3.39 12.99 -1.09
C GLN A 129 4.38 11.86 -1.37
N SER A 130 4.95 11.32 -0.30
CA SER A 130 5.87 10.18 -0.37
C SER A 130 5.19 8.92 -0.93
N GLY A 131 5.80 8.29 -1.93
CA GLY A 131 5.24 7.11 -2.59
C GLY A 131 6.28 6.23 -3.28
N ILE A 132 7.58 6.57 -3.22
CA ILE A 132 8.67 5.84 -3.86
C ILE A 132 9.68 5.44 -2.79
N TYR A 133 10.09 4.18 -2.77
CA TYR A 133 10.93 3.64 -1.71
C TYR A 133 11.97 2.66 -2.24
N ASP A 134 13.03 2.46 -1.47
CA ASP A 134 13.99 1.38 -1.65
C ASP A 134 13.47 0.12 -0.93
N PHE A 135 13.87 -1.08 -1.39
CA PHE A 135 13.52 -2.31 -0.67
C PHE A 135 14.10 -2.33 0.74
N PRO A 136 13.38 -2.92 1.71
CA PRO A 136 13.80 -2.97 3.10
C PRO A 136 15.21 -3.50 3.28
N SER A 137 16.04 -2.82 4.07
CA SER A 137 17.38 -3.26 4.46
C SER A 137 17.63 -2.95 5.94
N LEU A 138 18.48 -3.73 6.63
CA LEU A 138 18.76 -3.53 8.05
C LEU A 138 19.24 -2.11 8.35
N TRP A 139 20.06 -1.54 7.45
CA TRP A 139 20.53 -0.18 7.60
C TRP A 139 19.39 0.84 7.49
N GLN A 140 18.54 0.67 6.52
CA GLN A 140 17.39 1.54 6.30
C GLN A 140 16.41 1.47 7.49
N GLU A 141 16.11 0.25 7.98
CA GLU A 141 15.25 0.07 9.13
C GLU A 141 15.84 0.72 10.40
N MET A 142 17.14 0.63 10.60
CA MET A 142 17.81 1.33 11.69
C MET A 142 17.62 2.86 11.60
N LEU A 143 17.78 3.42 10.41
CA LEU A 143 17.58 4.85 10.18
C LEU A 143 16.12 5.29 10.38
N ILE A 144 15.15 4.44 10.02
CA ILE A 144 13.72 4.69 10.23
C ILE A 144 13.36 4.71 11.72
N VAL A 145 13.70 3.64 12.45
CA VAL A 145 13.28 3.50 13.86
C VAL A 145 13.99 4.46 14.80
N THR A 146 15.22 4.88 14.45
CA THR A 146 15.98 5.92 15.17
C THR A 146 15.60 7.34 14.76
N LYS A 147 14.88 7.49 13.64
CA LYS A 147 14.58 8.78 12.98
C LYS A 147 15.80 9.55 12.46
N ILE A 148 16.99 8.97 12.49
CA ILE A 148 18.22 9.60 11.97
C ILE A 148 18.10 9.82 10.45
N GLY A 149 17.40 8.95 9.73
CA GLY A 149 17.21 9.07 8.29
C GLY A 149 16.61 10.41 7.85
N GLN A 150 15.70 10.99 8.66
CA GLN A 150 15.08 12.29 8.38
C GLN A 150 16.07 13.46 8.47
N LEU A 151 17.19 13.29 9.20
CA LEU A 151 18.27 14.28 9.27
C LEU A 151 19.22 14.18 8.07
N ILE A 152 19.24 13.02 7.39
CA ILE A 152 20.13 12.76 6.25
C ILE A 152 19.46 13.18 4.95
N ARG A 153 18.17 12.88 4.80
CA ARG A 153 17.42 13.11 3.54
C ARG A 153 15.97 13.53 3.84
N PRO A 154 15.49 14.61 3.21
CA PRO A 154 14.06 14.96 3.23
C PRO A 154 13.20 13.79 2.75
N TYR A 155 12.00 13.67 3.29
CA TYR A 155 11.03 12.61 2.98
C TYR A 155 11.44 11.18 3.34
N TYR A 156 12.60 10.96 3.96
CA TYR A 156 13.02 9.61 4.35
C TYR A 156 11.93 8.85 5.16
N PRO A 157 11.61 7.58 4.87
CA PRO A 157 12.31 6.63 3.98
C PRO A 157 11.99 6.75 2.49
N SER A 158 11.01 7.56 2.09
CA SER A 158 10.70 7.78 0.69
C SER A 158 11.83 8.49 -0.04
N ARG A 159 11.89 8.27 -1.34
CA ARG A 159 12.68 9.09 -2.25
C ARG A 159 11.98 10.45 -2.47
N PRO A 160 12.70 11.53 -2.72
CA PRO A 160 12.11 12.78 -3.20
C PRO A 160 11.46 12.58 -4.58
N PRO A 161 10.61 13.51 -5.04
CA PRO A 161 10.08 13.44 -6.40
C PRO A 161 11.23 13.50 -7.41
N PHE A 162 11.09 12.70 -8.47
CA PHE A 162 12.01 12.71 -9.61
C PHE A 162 11.36 13.46 -10.76
N GLU A 163 12.16 14.14 -11.56
CA GLU A 163 11.71 14.84 -12.76
C GLU A 163 11.68 13.91 -13.99
N ASP A 164 12.49 12.86 -13.97
CA ASP A 164 12.64 11.90 -15.06
C ASP A 164 11.99 10.54 -14.74
N ILE A 165 11.65 9.80 -15.81
CA ILE A 165 11.24 8.40 -15.72
C ILE A 165 12.43 7.55 -15.27
N HIS A 166 12.23 6.71 -14.26
CA HIS A 166 13.29 5.81 -13.81
C HIS A 166 12.74 4.52 -13.19
N GLU A 167 13.58 3.50 -13.14
CA GLU A 167 13.26 2.25 -12.47
C GLU A 167 13.27 2.47 -10.95
N ALA A 168 12.19 2.07 -10.27
CA ALA A 168 12.04 2.13 -8.83
C ALA A 168 12.12 0.74 -8.20
N ASP A 169 12.59 0.65 -6.95
CA ASP A 169 12.51 -0.60 -6.21
C ASP A 169 11.06 -0.96 -5.91
N TRP A 170 10.33 -0.09 -5.20
CA TRP A 170 8.90 -0.22 -5.05
C TRP A 170 8.20 1.13 -4.86
N MET A 171 6.93 1.16 -5.23
CA MET A 171 6.05 2.32 -5.15
C MET A 171 4.74 1.94 -4.47
N SER A 172 4.09 2.96 -3.88
CA SER A 172 2.77 2.78 -3.27
C SER A 172 1.71 2.37 -4.28
N THR A 173 0.88 1.42 -3.90
CA THR A 173 -0.29 0.99 -4.68
C THR A 173 -1.48 1.94 -4.56
N ALA A 174 -1.29 3.14 -3.97
CA ALA A 174 -2.32 4.19 -4.04
C ALA A 174 -2.70 4.50 -5.51
N PHE A 175 -1.72 4.41 -6.43
CA PHE A 175 -1.92 4.33 -7.88
C PHE A 175 -0.79 3.48 -8.47
N MET A 176 -1.10 2.25 -8.87
CA MET A 176 -0.11 1.38 -9.50
C MET A 176 -0.76 0.53 -10.59
N LEU A 177 -0.40 0.80 -11.85
CA LEU A 177 -0.83 0.03 -13.00
C LEU A 177 0.13 -1.14 -13.23
N PHE A 178 -0.41 -2.34 -13.28
CA PHE A 178 0.34 -3.57 -13.54
C PHE A 178 -0.07 -4.23 -14.84
N ARG A 179 0.85 -4.95 -15.43
CA ARG A 179 0.58 -5.93 -16.47
C ARG A 179 0.05 -7.20 -15.82
N ARG A 180 -1.08 -7.74 -16.33
CA ARG A 180 -1.74 -8.93 -15.73
C ARG A 180 -0.83 -10.14 -15.71
N ASP A 181 -0.15 -10.44 -16.82
CA ASP A 181 0.78 -11.56 -16.92
C ASP A 181 1.95 -11.47 -15.94
N ALA A 182 2.39 -10.26 -15.62
CA ALA A 182 3.38 -10.05 -14.57
C ALA A 182 2.84 -10.40 -13.18
N LEU A 183 1.60 -9.98 -12.84
CA LEU A 183 0.95 -10.36 -11.57
C LEU A 183 0.76 -11.87 -11.47
N GLU A 184 0.33 -12.52 -12.55
CA GLU A 184 0.14 -13.96 -12.63
C GLU A 184 1.45 -14.72 -12.45
N SER A 185 2.56 -14.22 -13.02
CA SER A 185 3.88 -14.85 -12.93
C SER A 185 4.42 -14.97 -11.51
N VAL A 186 3.91 -14.14 -10.59
CA VAL A 186 4.29 -14.12 -9.18
C VAL A 186 3.15 -14.51 -8.24
N ASN A 187 2.08 -15.10 -8.79
CA ASN A 187 0.90 -15.54 -8.03
C ASN A 187 0.21 -14.40 -7.25
N PHE A 188 0.09 -13.21 -7.87
CA PHE A 188 -0.61 -12.04 -7.36
C PHE A 188 -0.04 -11.47 -6.05
N VAL A 189 -0.87 -10.77 -5.26
CA VAL A 189 -0.49 -10.21 -3.96
C VAL A 189 -0.49 -11.32 -2.92
N ASP A 190 0.48 -11.33 -2.01
CA ASP A 190 0.53 -12.29 -0.92
C ASP A 190 -0.45 -11.88 0.20
N GLU A 191 -1.47 -12.70 0.44
CA GLU A 191 -2.54 -12.41 1.40
C GLU A 191 -2.11 -12.58 2.87
N GLU A 192 -0.92 -13.11 3.15
CA GLU A 192 -0.35 -13.07 4.51
C GLU A 192 -0.09 -11.64 4.99
N TYR A 193 0.09 -10.70 4.05
CA TYR A 193 0.10 -9.26 4.33
C TYR A 193 -1.34 -8.73 4.33
N PHE A 194 -1.94 -8.64 5.49
CA PHE A 194 -3.29 -8.08 5.60
C PHE A 194 -3.35 -6.63 5.13
N ILE A 195 -2.38 -5.80 5.53
CA ILE A 195 -2.19 -4.40 5.15
C ILE A 195 -0.76 -3.98 5.45
N TYR A 196 -0.16 -3.13 4.62
CA TYR A 196 1.22 -2.67 4.64
C TYR A 196 2.24 -3.76 4.32
N SER A 197 3.23 -3.40 3.56
CA SER A 197 4.31 -4.22 3.01
C SER A 197 3.88 -5.23 1.93
N ASP A 198 2.59 -5.42 1.68
CA ASP A 198 2.04 -6.17 0.55
C ASP A 198 2.55 -5.62 -0.79
N GLU A 199 2.56 -4.30 -0.94
CA GLU A 199 3.10 -3.62 -2.12
C GLU A 199 4.61 -3.81 -2.29
N SER A 200 5.38 -3.77 -1.21
CA SER A 200 6.83 -3.99 -1.27
C SER A 200 7.17 -5.46 -1.55
N ASP A 201 6.41 -6.40 -0.99
CA ASP A 201 6.53 -7.83 -1.25
C ASP A 201 6.24 -8.15 -2.72
N LEU A 202 5.07 -7.73 -3.24
CA LEU A 202 4.69 -7.94 -4.63
C LEU A 202 5.77 -7.44 -5.58
N GLN A 203 6.23 -6.21 -5.39
CA GLN A 203 7.21 -5.59 -6.29
C GLN A 203 8.60 -6.20 -6.12
N TYR A 204 8.94 -6.74 -4.95
CA TYR A 204 10.16 -7.51 -4.75
C TYR A 204 10.11 -8.85 -5.50
N ARG A 205 8.99 -9.60 -5.43
CA ARG A 205 8.80 -10.84 -6.17
C ARG A 205 8.83 -10.60 -7.69
N LEU A 206 8.23 -9.52 -8.18
CA LEU A 206 8.32 -9.10 -9.57
C LEU A 206 9.77 -8.84 -9.99
N LYS A 207 10.58 -8.17 -9.15
CA LYS A 207 12.02 -7.99 -9.41
C LYS A 207 12.76 -9.31 -9.50
N GLN A 208 12.49 -10.25 -8.60
CA GLN A 208 13.12 -11.57 -8.60
C GLN A 208 12.74 -12.39 -9.84
N ALA A 209 11.55 -12.17 -10.39
CA ALA A 209 11.08 -12.76 -11.64
C ALA A 209 11.63 -12.06 -12.90
N GLY A 210 12.48 -11.02 -12.74
CA GLY A 210 13.12 -10.31 -13.86
C GLY A 210 12.33 -9.10 -14.38
N TRP A 211 11.18 -8.79 -13.80
CA TRP A 211 10.37 -7.66 -14.21
C TRP A 211 10.89 -6.33 -13.66
N LYS A 212 10.69 -5.23 -14.44
CA LYS A 212 11.00 -3.86 -14.02
C LYS A 212 9.75 -3.12 -13.56
N ARG A 213 9.91 -2.12 -12.73
CA ARG A 213 8.86 -1.19 -12.27
C ARG A 213 9.37 0.22 -12.47
N TYR A 214 8.51 1.07 -13.04
CA TYR A 214 8.91 2.42 -13.42
C TYR A 214 8.06 3.48 -12.74
N TYR A 215 8.72 4.53 -12.30
CA TYR A 215 8.09 5.77 -11.87
C TYR A 215 7.96 6.74 -13.04
N LEU A 216 6.75 7.29 -13.22
CA LEU A 216 6.44 8.28 -14.23
C LEU A 216 6.04 9.60 -13.57
N PRO A 217 6.84 10.69 -13.67
CA PRO A 217 6.57 11.95 -12.99
C PRO A 217 5.30 12.67 -13.48
N ASN A 218 4.87 12.39 -14.71
CA ASN A 218 3.69 12.99 -15.31
C ASN A 218 2.38 12.26 -14.97
N VAL A 219 2.46 11.03 -14.47
CA VAL A 219 1.33 10.30 -13.88
C VAL A 219 1.12 10.85 -12.48
N LYS A 220 0.02 11.54 -12.24
CA LYS A 220 -0.24 12.22 -10.96
C LYS A 220 -1.58 11.83 -10.37
N THR A 221 -1.60 11.62 -9.06
CA THR A 221 -2.80 11.23 -8.31
C THR A 221 -2.79 11.91 -6.95
N VAL A 222 -3.88 12.55 -6.58
CA VAL A 222 -4.06 13.06 -5.22
C VAL A 222 -4.46 11.88 -4.34
N HIS A 223 -3.81 11.73 -3.20
CA HIS A 223 -4.10 10.66 -2.24
C HIS A 223 -4.28 11.25 -0.84
N PHE A 224 -5.47 11.08 -0.28
CA PHE A 224 -5.82 11.67 1.02
C PHE A 224 -5.13 10.98 2.19
N GLY A 225 -4.81 9.71 2.04
CA GLY A 225 -3.93 8.92 2.94
C GLY A 225 -4.38 8.74 4.38
N GLY A 226 -4.24 7.50 4.85
CA GLY A 226 -3.98 7.17 6.25
C GLY A 226 -5.05 7.46 7.31
N LYS A 227 -6.33 7.59 6.97
CA LYS A 227 -7.39 7.88 7.96
C LYS A 227 -8.09 6.63 8.52
N SER A 228 -7.83 5.46 7.94
CA SER A 228 -8.58 4.23 8.27
C SER A 228 -8.16 3.54 9.57
N LEU A 229 -6.96 3.76 10.08
CA LEU A 229 -6.44 3.04 11.24
C LEU A 229 -5.92 3.97 12.35
N ASN A 230 -6.17 3.54 13.60
CA ASN A 230 -5.54 4.13 14.77
C ASN A 230 -4.01 4.06 14.67
N PRO A 231 -3.23 5.13 14.99
CA PRO A 231 -1.78 5.18 14.84
C PRO A 231 -1.01 4.02 15.47
N TRP A 232 -1.52 3.48 16.58
CA TRP A 232 -0.89 2.36 17.30
C TRP A 232 -1.11 1.03 16.58
N ARG A 233 -2.32 0.77 16.12
CA ARG A 233 -2.66 -0.41 15.29
C ARG A 233 -1.89 -0.38 13.98
N ARG A 234 -1.82 0.80 13.34
CA ARG A 234 -1.00 1.01 12.13
C ARG A 234 0.46 0.64 12.37
N ARG A 235 1.07 1.13 13.46
CA ARG A 235 2.46 0.83 13.80
C ARG A 235 2.69 -0.69 13.92
N LYS A 236 1.84 -1.39 14.68
CA LYS A 236 1.92 -2.84 14.85
C LYS A 236 1.88 -3.58 13.50
N MET A 237 0.96 -3.19 12.61
CA MET A 237 0.83 -3.78 11.28
C MET A 237 2.06 -3.53 10.40
N VAL A 238 2.60 -2.31 10.41
CA VAL A 238 3.83 -1.98 9.66
C VAL A 238 5.02 -2.82 10.13
N TYR A 239 5.26 -2.92 11.43
CA TYR A 239 6.37 -3.74 11.94
C TYR A 239 6.18 -5.23 11.64
N ARG A 240 4.92 -5.72 11.73
CA ARG A 240 4.60 -7.08 11.34
C ARG A 240 4.91 -7.33 9.85
N GLY A 241 4.50 -6.41 8.97
CA GLY A 241 4.81 -6.49 7.55
C GLY A 241 6.31 -6.54 7.27
N TYR A 242 7.13 -5.74 7.96
CA TYR A 242 8.59 -5.82 7.84
C TYR A 242 9.15 -7.17 8.30
N LEU A 243 8.69 -7.70 9.44
CA LEU A 243 9.14 -9.01 9.91
C LEU A 243 8.77 -10.11 8.92
N LEU A 244 7.56 -10.08 8.36
CA LEU A 244 7.12 -11.03 7.34
C LEU A 244 7.96 -10.90 6.06
N PHE A 245 8.22 -9.68 5.60
CA PHE A 245 9.08 -9.44 4.45
C PHE A 245 10.48 -10.03 4.65
N TYR A 246 11.09 -9.83 5.82
CA TYR A 246 12.40 -10.40 6.12
C TYR A 246 12.36 -11.92 6.24
N HIS A 247 11.28 -12.48 6.79
CA HIS A 247 11.06 -13.92 6.85
C HIS A 247 11.00 -14.56 5.47
N ASN A 248 10.22 -13.95 4.55
CA ASN A 248 9.98 -14.51 3.23
C ASN A 248 11.17 -14.31 2.27
N HIS A 249 11.92 -13.21 2.39
CA HIS A 249 12.87 -12.82 1.36
C HIS A 249 14.32 -12.81 1.77
N TYR A 250 14.62 -12.86 3.07
CA TYR A 250 16.00 -12.77 3.52
C TYR A 250 16.44 -13.99 4.33
N ARG A 251 17.76 -14.13 4.51
CA ARG A 251 18.31 -15.16 5.37
C ARG A 251 17.89 -14.95 6.83
N VAL A 252 17.61 -16.02 7.54
CA VAL A 252 17.12 -16.04 8.94
C VAL A 252 17.91 -15.11 9.88
N TRP A 253 19.25 -15.01 9.72
CA TRP A 253 20.04 -14.12 10.55
C TRP A 253 19.65 -12.64 10.40
N LYS A 254 19.23 -12.20 9.20
CA LYS A 254 18.77 -10.81 8.99
C LYS A 254 17.45 -10.55 9.71
N GLU A 255 16.55 -11.51 9.70
CA GLU A 255 15.29 -11.45 10.46
C GLU A 255 15.58 -11.39 11.97
N ILE A 256 16.49 -12.23 12.48
CA ILE A 256 16.89 -12.20 13.89
C ILE A 256 17.47 -10.83 14.28
N VAL A 257 18.36 -10.28 13.45
CA VAL A 257 18.94 -8.94 13.69
C VAL A 257 17.85 -7.86 13.71
N LEU A 258 16.89 -7.92 12.78
CA LEU A 258 15.77 -6.98 12.74
C LEU A 258 14.90 -7.08 14.00
N ARG A 259 14.55 -8.30 14.42
CA ARG A 259 13.79 -8.57 15.66
C ARG A 259 14.51 -8.00 16.88
N LEU A 260 15.80 -8.26 17.02
CA LEU A 260 16.62 -7.73 18.10
C LEU A 260 16.68 -6.20 18.08
N MET A 261 16.86 -5.61 16.92
CA MET A 261 16.89 -4.16 16.75
C MET A 261 15.55 -3.51 17.18
N PHE A 262 14.42 -4.04 16.74
CA PHE A 262 13.11 -3.56 17.15
C PHE A 262 12.87 -3.73 18.65
N ALA A 263 13.24 -4.88 19.22
CA ALA A 263 13.12 -5.15 20.66
C ALA A 263 13.97 -4.18 21.50
N ILE A 264 15.25 -4.01 21.17
CA ILE A 264 16.17 -3.12 21.87
C ILE A 264 15.66 -1.68 21.84
N ILE A 265 15.26 -1.17 20.67
CA ILE A 265 14.76 0.19 20.54
C ILE A 265 13.47 0.38 21.32
N SER A 266 12.57 -0.61 21.31
CA SER A 266 11.35 -0.57 22.11
C SER A 266 11.64 -0.58 23.61
N ILE A 267 12.57 -1.42 24.07
CA ILE A 267 13.03 -1.44 25.48
C ILE A 267 13.62 -0.09 25.88
N CYS A 268 14.47 0.52 25.05
CA CYS A 268 15.07 1.84 25.32
C CYS A 268 14.02 2.97 25.38
N LYS A 269 12.88 2.84 24.71
CA LYS A 269 11.79 3.82 24.78
C LYS A 269 10.94 3.71 26.05
N LEU A 270 10.87 2.55 26.72
CA LEU A 270 10.04 2.35 27.90
C LEU A 270 10.35 3.32 29.05
N PRO A 271 11.62 3.51 29.48
CA PRO A 271 11.94 4.48 30.54
C PRO A 271 11.51 5.91 30.20
N ILE A 272 11.72 6.32 28.92
CA ILE A 272 11.35 7.66 28.46
C ILE A 272 9.84 7.89 28.58
N TRP A 273 9.03 6.93 28.16
CA TRP A 273 7.58 7.03 28.27
C TRP A 273 7.09 6.83 29.70
N SER A 274 7.79 6.06 30.53
CA SER A 274 7.48 5.92 31.96
C SER A 274 7.66 7.27 32.68
N LEU A 275 8.72 8.00 32.39
CA LEU A 275 8.91 9.37 32.91
C LEU A 275 7.83 10.33 32.41
N ALA A 276 7.36 10.18 31.17
CA ALA A 276 6.31 11.01 30.60
C ALA A 276 4.93 10.82 31.29
N LEU A 277 4.72 9.70 32.02
CA LEU A 277 3.51 9.48 32.84
C LEU A 277 3.36 10.49 33.96
N LEU A 278 4.45 11.10 34.44
CA LEU A 278 4.44 12.13 35.48
C LEU A 278 3.75 13.42 35.01
N SER A 279 3.72 13.68 33.69
CA SER A 279 3.04 14.85 33.13
C SER A 279 1.57 14.55 32.85
N LYS A 280 0.67 15.32 33.46
CA LYS A 280 -0.78 15.17 33.25
C LYS A 280 -1.18 15.26 31.76
N SER A 281 -0.60 16.21 31.02
CA SER A 281 -0.89 16.42 29.58
C SER A 281 -0.38 15.31 28.67
N LYS A 282 0.65 14.55 29.07
CA LYS A 282 1.26 13.47 28.26
C LYS A 282 0.84 12.07 28.71
N ARG A 283 0.12 11.93 29.82
CA ARG A 283 -0.16 10.64 30.47
C ARG A 283 -0.89 9.65 29.56
N SER A 284 -1.94 10.09 28.85
CA SER A 284 -2.69 9.21 27.94
C SER A 284 -1.82 8.69 26.80
N ARG A 285 -1.07 9.60 26.16
CA ARG A 285 -0.12 9.25 25.11
C ARG A 285 0.99 8.32 25.63
N ALA A 286 1.52 8.59 26.82
CA ALA A 286 2.57 7.77 27.41
C ALA A 286 2.11 6.33 27.68
N LYS A 287 0.89 6.13 28.20
CA LYS A 287 0.30 4.80 28.37
C LYS A 287 0.19 4.04 27.03
N ALA A 288 -0.32 4.69 26.01
CA ALA A 288 -0.45 4.10 24.68
C ALA A 288 0.92 3.72 24.07
N GLU A 289 1.94 4.59 24.24
CA GLU A 289 3.31 4.31 23.77
C GLU A 289 3.94 3.13 24.52
N ILE A 290 3.76 3.05 25.86
CA ILE A 290 4.27 1.93 26.66
C ILE A 290 3.64 0.62 26.18
N ASN A 291 2.32 0.55 26.07
CA ASN A 291 1.63 -0.65 25.60
C ASN A 291 2.09 -1.04 24.18
N SER A 292 2.17 -0.08 23.26
CA SER A 292 2.67 -0.34 21.92
C SER A 292 4.10 -0.87 21.87
N ASN A 293 5.01 -0.37 22.71
CA ASN A 293 6.37 -0.89 22.77
C ASN A 293 6.43 -2.28 23.42
N ILE A 294 5.59 -2.57 24.42
CA ILE A 294 5.47 -3.92 25.00
C ILE A 294 4.94 -4.91 23.96
N ASP A 295 3.89 -4.55 23.22
CA ASP A 295 3.35 -5.39 22.14
C ASP A 295 4.40 -5.69 21.05
N LEU A 296 5.21 -4.67 20.66
CA LEU A 296 6.30 -4.85 19.71
C LEU A 296 7.38 -5.79 20.25
N ILE A 297 7.76 -5.68 21.54
CA ILE A 297 8.72 -6.58 22.17
C ILE A 297 8.18 -8.02 22.11
N HIS A 298 6.92 -8.23 22.52
CA HIS A 298 6.31 -9.57 22.44
C HIS A 298 6.32 -10.13 21.03
N MET A 299 5.93 -9.32 20.04
CA MET A 299 5.94 -9.73 18.63
C MET A 299 7.35 -10.12 18.14
N CYS A 300 8.40 -9.43 18.59
CA CYS A 300 9.78 -9.77 18.22
C CYS A 300 10.22 -11.16 18.71
N PHE A 301 9.63 -11.69 19.79
CA PHE A 301 9.96 -13.00 20.35
C PHE A 301 8.95 -14.11 19.97
N GLN A 302 7.88 -13.77 19.25
CA GLN A 302 6.95 -14.75 18.70
C GLN A 302 7.40 -15.14 17.29
N TRP A 303 7.64 -16.45 17.06
CA TRP A 303 7.99 -16.97 15.72
C TRP A 303 6.75 -17.20 14.85
N ASN A 304 5.58 -17.48 15.46
CA ASN A 304 4.31 -17.72 14.78
C ASN A 304 3.43 -16.46 14.81
N ILE A 305 3.94 -15.34 14.26
CA ILE A 305 3.17 -14.10 14.14
C ILE A 305 2.23 -14.10 12.92
N PHE A 306 2.17 -15.18 12.20
CA PHE A 306 1.36 -15.37 11.01
C PHE A 306 0.44 -16.59 11.21
N PRO A 307 -0.85 -16.59 10.91
CA PRO A 307 -1.64 -15.61 10.16
C PRO A 307 -2.22 -14.47 11.00
N VAL A 308 -2.87 -13.49 10.32
CA VAL A 308 -3.58 -12.38 10.98
C VAL A 308 -4.88 -12.91 11.58
N GLU A 309 -5.08 -12.71 12.87
CA GLU A 309 -6.44 -12.72 13.41
C GLU A 309 -7.17 -11.47 12.88
N SER A 310 -8.22 -11.71 12.10
CA SER A 310 -9.10 -10.73 11.44
C SER A 310 -9.79 -9.79 12.43
#